data_4d781d2e54b90ffd3970aa4713fa35d3
#
_entry.id   4d781d2e54b90ffd3970aa4713fa35d3
#
_cell.length_a   1.000
_cell.length_b   1.000
_cell.length_c   1.000
_cell.angle_alpha   90.00
_cell.angle_beta   90.00
_cell.angle_gamma   90.00
#
_symmetry.space_group_name_H-M   'P 1'
#
loop_
_entity.id
_entity.type
_entity.pdbx_description
1 polymer ?
#
loop_
_entity_poly.entity_id
_entity_poly.type
_entity_poly.pdbx_seq_one_letter_code
_entity_poly.pdbx_strand_id
1 'polypeptide(L)'
;MTHQTHAYHMVNPSPWPLTGALSALLLTSGLVMWFHFNSTTLLSLSFVTNMLTMYQWWRDIVREGTYQGHHTSTVQKGLRYGMILFIISEVFFFSGFFWAFYHSSLAPTPELGGYWPPTGINPLDPLEVPLLNTSVLLASGVSITWAHHSLMEGNRKQMIQALTITIVLGAYFTLLQMSEYFEAPFTISDGIYGSTFFVATGFHGLHVIIGSTFLLTCLLRQLYFHFTSKHHFGFEAAAWYWHFVDVVWLFLYVSIYWWGS
;
A
#
# COMPACT_ATOMS: atom_id res chain seq x y z
N MET A 1 23.38 -15.76 29.71
CA MET A 1 22.10 -15.14 29.34
C MET A 1 21.10 -15.48 30.40
N THR A 2 20.51 -14.51 31.08
CA THR A 2 19.44 -14.72 32.04
C THR A 2 18.24 -15.33 31.30
N HIS A 3 17.76 -16.48 31.76
CA HIS A 3 16.65 -17.19 31.13
C HIS A 3 15.39 -16.33 31.28
N GLN A 4 14.81 -15.91 30.14
CA GLN A 4 13.60 -15.11 30.11
C GLN A 4 12.40 -15.97 30.57
N THR A 5 11.62 -15.48 31.55
CA THR A 5 10.49 -16.22 32.14
C THR A 5 9.13 -15.88 31.52
N HIS A 6 9.08 -14.93 30.60
CA HIS A 6 7.86 -14.50 29.90
C HIS A 6 7.94 -14.80 28.40
N ALA A 7 6.77 -14.83 27.73
CA ALA A 7 6.65 -15.16 26.31
C ALA A 7 6.75 -13.94 25.36
N TYR A 8 7.01 -12.74 25.88
CA TYR A 8 7.14 -11.51 25.09
C TYR A 8 8.54 -11.36 24.47
N HIS A 9 8.62 -10.64 23.37
CA HIS A 9 9.89 -10.29 22.74
C HIS A 9 10.42 -8.97 23.29
N MET A 10 11.54 -9.03 23.99
CA MET A 10 12.30 -7.83 24.38
C MET A 10 13.32 -7.54 23.30
N VAL A 11 13.03 -6.53 22.49
CA VAL A 11 13.88 -6.16 21.34
C VAL A 11 15.23 -5.63 21.81
N ASN A 12 16.32 -6.14 21.22
CA ASN A 12 17.66 -5.65 21.48
C ASN A 12 17.83 -4.20 21.00
N PRO A 13 18.65 -3.37 21.66
CA PRO A 13 18.98 -2.03 21.19
C PRO A 13 19.51 -2.05 19.75
N SER A 14 18.96 -1.18 18.90
CA SER A 14 19.35 -1.07 17.49
C SER A 14 19.43 0.41 17.07
N PRO A 15 20.21 0.75 16.03
CA PRO A 15 20.32 2.14 15.55
C PRO A 15 19.12 2.57 14.68
N TRP A 16 18.23 1.64 14.27
CA TRP A 16 17.20 1.89 13.25
C TRP A 16 16.16 2.94 13.63
N PRO A 17 15.67 3.03 14.87
CA PRO A 17 14.77 4.12 15.26
C PRO A 17 15.40 5.51 15.11
N LEU A 18 16.69 5.65 15.49
CA LEU A 18 17.42 6.91 15.36
C LEU A 18 17.65 7.28 13.89
N THR A 19 18.15 6.34 13.08
CA THR A 19 18.40 6.59 11.66
C THR A 19 17.10 6.83 10.90
N GLY A 20 15.99 6.17 11.27
CA GLY A 20 14.66 6.41 10.74
C GLY A 20 14.13 7.80 11.07
N ALA A 21 14.28 8.25 12.32
CA ALA A 21 13.88 9.59 12.74
C ALA A 21 14.67 10.68 11.98
N LEU A 22 15.99 10.51 11.86
CA LEU A 22 16.84 11.44 11.12
C LEU A 22 16.51 11.46 9.64
N SER A 23 16.26 10.30 9.02
CA SER A 23 15.89 10.23 7.60
C SER A 23 14.53 10.88 7.31
N ALA A 24 13.57 10.77 8.23
CA ALA A 24 12.27 11.44 8.13
C ALA A 24 12.41 12.96 8.27
N LEU A 25 13.24 13.45 9.19
CA LEU A 25 13.55 14.87 9.31
C LEU A 25 14.22 15.41 8.04
N LEU A 26 15.18 14.68 7.48
CA LEU A 26 15.84 15.04 6.24
C LEU A 26 14.84 15.05 5.05
N LEU A 27 13.86 14.14 5.04
CA LEU A 27 12.83 14.08 4.00
C LEU A 27 11.97 15.35 4.02
N THR A 28 11.42 15.70 5.17
CA THR A 28 10.57 16.89 5.32
C THR A 28 11.35 18.18 5.06
N SER A 29 12.55 18.32 5.58
CA SER A 29 13.44 19.44 5.30
C SER A 29 13.85 19.48 3.82
N GLY A 30 14.07 18.32 3.19
CA GLY A 30 14.39 18.19 1.78
C GLY A 30 13.26 18.65 0.87
N LEU A 31 12.01 18.38 1.23
CA LEU A 31 10.83 18.90 0.54
C LEU A 31 10.77 20.43 0.60
N VAL A 32 11.04 21.03 1.75
CA VAL A 32 11.11 22.50 1.91
C VAL A 32 12.21 23.08 1.02
N MET A 33 13.40 22.47 1.02
CA MET A 33 14.52 22.92 0.17
C MET A 33 14.19 22.79 -1.33
N TRP A 34 13.45 21.77 -1.72
CA TRP A 34 13.00 21.62 -3.09
C TRP A 34 11.98 22.70 -3.48
N PHE A 35 10.94 22.91 -2.68
CA PHE A 35 9.87 23.85 -3.00
C PHE A 35 10.32 25.34 -2.99
N HIS A 36 11.20 25.71 -2.08
CA HIS A 36 11.61 27.11 -1.89
C HIS A 36 12.94 27.46 -2.55
N PHE A 37 13.85 26.49 -2.71
CA PHE A 37 15.21 26.74 -3.21
C PHE A 37 15.57 25.90 -4.45
N ASN A 38 14.63 25.15 -5.02
CA ASN A 38 14.84 24.27 -6.17
C ASN A 38 16.02 23.28 -6.01
N SER A 39 16.36 22.92 -4.77
CA SER A 39 17.45 21.99 -4.45
C SER A 39 16.89 20.63 -4.04
N THR A 40 17.23 19.59 -4.80
CA THR A 40 16.79 18.20 -4.54
C THR A 40 17.83 17.34 -3.82
N THR A 41 19.02 17.90 -3.52
CA THR A 41 20.13 17.12 -2.92
C THR A 41 19.78 16.52 -1.59
N LEU A 42 19.19 17.30 -0.68
CA LEU A 42 18.78 16.84 0.65
C LEU A 42 17.64 15.82 0.56
N LEU A 43 16.69 16.03 -0.34
CA LEU A 43 15.59 15.10 -0.61
C LEU A 43 16.11 13.75 -1.12
N SER A 44 17.04 13.75 -2.07
CA SER A 44 17.64 12.52 -2.60
C SER A 44 18.43 11.76 -1.53
N LEU A 45 19.20 12.47 -0.72
CA LEU A 45 19.93 11.87 0.41
C LEU A 45 18.98 11.24 1.43
N SER A 46 17.89 11.94 1.77
CA SER A 46 16.87 11.44 2.70
C SER A 46 16.20 10.19 2.19
N PHE A 47 15.86 10.14 0.90
CA PHE A 47 15.25 8.97 0.28
C PHE A 47 16.17 7.75 0.37
N VAL A 48 17.45 7.88 0.01
CA VAL A 48 18.43 6.79 0.11
C VAL A 48 18.60 6.31 1.55
N THR A 49 18.77 7.22 2.50
CA THR A 49 18.95 6.86 3.92
C THR A 49 17.71 6.20 4.52
N ASN A 50 16.50 6.63 4.10
CA ASN A 50 15.25 6.03 4.51
C ASN A 50 15.12 4.60 3.97
N MET A 51 15.36 4.38 2.67
CA MET A 51 15.31 3.05 2.05
C MET A 51 16.31 2.09 2.71
N LEU A 52 17.53 2.52 2.95
CA LEU A 52 18.54 1.72 3.65
C LEU A 52 18.12 1.38 5.09
N THR A 53 17.56 2.34 5.83
CA THR A 53 17.06 2.12 7.19
C THR A 53 15.91 1.09 7.19
N MET A 54 14.92 1.24 6.31
CA MET A 54 13.80 0.31 6.19
C MET A 54 14.29 -1.10 5.86
N TYR A 55 15.18 -1.24 4.87
CA TYR A 55 15.74 -2.52 4.49
C TYR A 55 16.43 -3.22 5.65
N GLN A 56 17.30 -2.50 6.38
CA GLN A 56 18.06 -3.08 7.50
C GLN A 56 17.16 -3.40 8.71
N TRP A 57 16.20 -2.54 9.01
CA TRP A 57 15.25 -2.78 10.11
C TRP A 57 14.37 -4.01 9.83
N TRP A 58 13.79 -4.10 8.64
CA TRP A 58 12.97 -5.25 8.28
C TRP A 58 13.78 -6.54 8.13
N ARG A 59 15.02 -6.46 7.66
CA ARG A 59 15.94 -7.59 7.67
C ARG A 59 16.12 -8.15 9.08
N ASP A 60 16.33 -7.28 10.06
CA ASP A 60 16.52 -7.70 11.46
C ASP A 60 15.24 -8.32 12.03
N ILE A 61 14.06 -7.75 11.73
CA ILE A 61 12.76 -8.34 12.11
C ILE A 61 12.61 -9.76 11.52
N VAL A 62 12.98 -9.96 10.26
CA VAL A 62 12.94 -11.29 9.63
C VAL A 62 13.90 -12.26 10.34
N ARG A 63 15.09 -11.82 10.71
CA ARG A 63 16.07 -12.64 11.46
C ARG A 63 15.53 -13.03 12.83
N GLU A 64 14.97 -12.10 13.57
CA GLU A 64 14.38 -12.31 14.88
C GLU A 64 13.18 -13.28 14.82
N GLY A 65 12.31 -13.11 13.85
CA GLY A 65 11.12 -13.94 13.69
C GLY A 65 11.37 -15.32 13.10
N THR A 66 12.32 -15.45 12.16
CA THR A 66 12.53 -16.69 11.39
C THR A 66 13.65 -17.55 11.97
N TYR A 67 14.79 -16.94 12.34
CA TYR A 67 15.98 -17.68 12.75
C TYR A 67 16.18 -17.72 14.27
N GLN A 68 15.76 -16.69 15.00
CA GLN A 68 15.96 -16.59 16.44
C GLN A 68 14.74 -17.08 17.25
N GLY A 69 13.61 -17.29 16.59
CA GLY A 69 12.42 -17.86 17.24
C GLY A 69 11.73 -16.94 18.26
N HIS A 70 11.95 -15.62 18.19
CA HIS A 70 11.35 -14.65 19.10
C HIS A 70 9.86 -14.40 18.89
N HIS A 71 9.30 -14.83 17.76
CA HIS A 71 7.88 -14.69 17.45
C HIS A 71 7.08 -15.85 18.05
N THR A 72 6.93 -15.84 19.38
CA THR A 72 6.07 -16.76 20.11
C THR A 72 4.58 -16.56 19.75
N SER A 73 3.72 -17.48 20.14
CA SER A 73 2.26 -17.36 19.91
C SER A 73 1.66 -16.07 20.49
N THR A 74 2.15 -15.61 21.64
CA THR A 74 1.74 -14.35 22.28
C THR A 74 2.19 -13.14 21.45
N VAL A 75 3.44 -13.14 20.99
CA VAL A 75 3.99 -12.07 20.12
C VAL A 75 3.23 -12.01 18.80
N GLN A 76 2.93 -13.16 18.18
CA GLN A 76 2.15 -13.22 16.94
C GLN A 76 0.73 -12.64 17.09
N LYS A 77 0.07 -12.88 18.23
CA LYS A 77 -1.22 -12.23 18.52
C LYS A 77 -1.09 -10.71 18.56
N GLY A 78 -0.07 -10.20 19.25
CA GLY A 78 0.23 -8.76 19.29
C GLY A 78 0.51 -8.17 17.90
N LEU A 79 1.27 -8.87 17.06
CA LEU A 79 1.56 -8.45 15.69
C LEU A 79 0.29 -8.43 14.81
N ARG A 80 -0.62 -9.41 14.96
CA ARG A 80 -1.92 -9.42 14.27
C ARG A 80 -2.78 -8.23 14.66
N TYR A 81 -2.90 -7.93 15.96
CA TYR A 81 -3.61 -6.73 16.42
C TYR A 81 -2.97 -5.45 15.87
N GLY A 82 -1.64 -5.36 15.86
CA GLY A 82 -0.93 -4.24 15.26
C GLY A 82 -1.26 -4.04 13.79
N MET A 83 -1.30 -5.12 13.01
CA MET A 83 -1.65 -5.04 11.58
C MET A 83 -3.11 -4.63 11.36
N ILE A 84 -4.05 -5.15 12.15
CA ILE A 84 -5.46 -4.75 12.09
C ILE A 84 -5.62 -3.25 12.40
N LEU A 85 -4.99 -2.76 13.46
CA LEU A 85 -5.03 -1.34 13.83
C LEU A 85 -4.39 -0.46 12.77
N PHE A 86 -3.31 -0.91 12.15
CA PHE A 86 -2.69 -0.22 11.03
C PHE A 86 -3.66 -0.12 9.85
N ILE A 87 -4.30 -1.21 9.42
CA ILE A 87 -5.30 -1.19 8.34
C ILE A 87 -6.46 -0.26 8.68
N ILE A 88 -6.93 -0.27 9.92
CA ILE A 88 -7.99 0.65 10.36
C ILE A 88 -7.53 2.12 10.22
N SER A 89 -6.30 2.45 10.57
CA SER A 89 -5.76 3.80 10.39
C SER A 89 -5.73 4.23 8.91
N GLU A 90 -5.39 3.29 8.02
CA GLU A 90 -5.40 3.53 6.58
C GLU A 90 -6.83 3.70 6.01
N VAL A 91 -7.81 2.98 6.54
CA VAL A 91 -9.23 3.20 6.22
C VAL A 91 -9.64 4.63 6.59
N PHE A 92 -9.27 5.14 7.77
CA PHE A 92 -9.54 6.54 8.14
C PHE A 92 -8.79 7.54 7.26
N PHE A 93 -7.58 7.24 6.84
CA PHE A 93 -6.82 8.04 5.89
C PHE A 93 -7.58 8.19 4.57
N PHE A 94 -8.04 7.10 3.96
CA PHE A 94 -8.84 7.15 2.75
C PHE A 94 -10.21 7.78 2.95
N SER A 95 -10.86 7.62 4.10
CA SER A 95 -12.15 8.24 4.38
C SER A 95 -12.08 9.78 4.29
N GLY A 96 -10.93 10.38 4.61
CA GLY A 96 -10.70 11.81 4.43
C GLY A 96 -10.73 12.24 2.95
N PHE A 97 -10.17 11.45 2.04
CA PHE A 97 -10.22 11.74 0.60
C PHE A 97 -11.62 11.53 0.02
N PHE A 98 -12.33 10.48 0.43
CA PHE A 98 -13.74 10.30 0.05
C PHE A 98 -14.61 11.43 0.58
N TRP A 99 -14.37 11.88 1.79
CA TRP A 99 -15.08 13.06 2.33
C TRP A 99 -14.82 14.30 1.48
N ALA A 100 -13.58 14.61 1.15
CA ALA A 100 -13.25 15.75 0.30
C ALA A 100 -13.96 15.67 -1.07
N PHE A 101 -13.98 14.49 -1.68
CA PHE A 101 -14.67 14.24 -2.95
C PHE A 101 -16.18 14.45 -2.82
N TYR A 102 -16.84 13.82 -1.85
CA TYR A 102 -18.28 13.93 -1.67
C TYR A 102 -18.70 15.33 -1.20
N HIS A 103 -17.90 16.00 -0.37
CA HIS A 103 -18.15 17.38 0.02
C HIS A 103 -18.22 18.32 -1.19
N SER A 104 -17.35 18.10 -2.16
CA SER A 104 -17.28 18.95 -3.36
C SER A 104 -18.32 18.56 -4.42
N SER A 105 -18.62 17.27 -4.55
CA SER A 105 -19.50 16.76 -5.62
C SER A 105 -20.98 16.82 -5.28
N LEU A 106 -21.37 16.67 -4.01
CA LEU A 106 -22.76 16.70 -3.58
C LEU A 106 -23.38 18.10 -3.55
N ALA A 107 -22.55 19.14 -3.39
CA ALA A 107 -22.98 20.52 -3.39
C ALA A 107 -22.01 21.41 -4.19
N PRO A 108 -21.96 21.25 -5.53
CA PRO A 108 -21.05 22.03 -6.37
C PRO A 108 -21.34 23.54 -6.26
N THR A 109 -20.26 24.33 -6.10
CA THR A 109 -20.38 25.79 -6.01
C THR A 109 -20.78 26.41 -7.34
N PRO A 110 -21.37 27.64 -7.36
CA PRO A 110 -21.70 28.33 -8.59
C PRO A 110 -20.49 28.56 -9.51
N GLU A 111 -19.28 28.73 -8.95
CA GLU A 111 -18.02 28.87 -9.70
C GLU A 111 -17.68 27.64 -10.51
N LEU A 112 -18.15 26.45 -10.11
CA LEU A 112 -18.00 25.18 -10.84
C LEU A 112 -19.10 24.94 -11.87
N GLY A 113 -20.09 25.86 -11.97
CA GLY A 113 -21.26 25.74 -12.82
C GLY A 113 -22.50 25.17 -12.11
N GLY A 114 -22.41 24.89 -10.81
CA GLY A 114 -23.53 24.38 -10.00
C GLY A 114 -23.91 22.92 -10.26
N TYR A 115 -23.12 22.18 -11.00
CA TYR A 115 -23.30 20.76 -11.27
C TYR A 115 -21.95 19.99 -11.25
N TRP A 116 -22.03 18.68 -11.18
CA TRP A 116 -20.90 17.77 -11.18
C TRP A 116 -21.03 16.74 -12.31
N PRO A 117 -19.98 16.44 -13.10
CA PRO A 117 -18.64 17.06 -13.11
C PRO A 117 -18.67 18.54 -13.48
N PRO A 118 -17.63 19.36 -13.05
CA PRO A 118 -17.55 20.78 -13.36
C PRO A 118 -17.49 21.06 -14.87
N THR A 119 -17.97 22.24 -15.26
CA THR A 119 -17.93 22.70 -16.68
C THR A 119 -16.51 22.63 -17.24
N GLY A 120 -16.37 21.96 -18.39
CA GLY A 120 -15.08 21.84 -19.09
C GLY A 120 -14.25 20.61 -18.70
N ILE A 121 -14.68 19.84 -17.71
CA ILE A 121 -14.08 18.55 -17.39
C ILE A 121 -14.76 17.46 -18.22
N ASN A 122 -13.95 16.69 -18.94
CA ASN A 122 -14.39 15.44 -19.59
C ASN A 122 -13.93 14.27 -18.73
N PRO A 123 -14.82 13.63 -17.95
CA PRO A 123 -14.44 12.50 -17.10
C PRO A 123 -14.02 11.29 -17.96
N LEU A 124 -13.27 10.37 -17.35
CA LEU A 124 -12.89 9.11 -17.97
C LEU A 124 -14.09 8.15 -18.01
N ASP A 125 -14.20 7.37 -19.10
CA ASP A 125 -15.25 6.35 -19.19
C ASP A 125 -14.99 5.22 -18.18
N PRO A 126 -15.87 5.01 -17.19
CA PRO A 126 -15.70 3.96 -16.20
C PRO A 126 -15.70 2.54 -16.79
N LEU A 127 -16.31 2.32 -17.96
CA LEU A 127 -16.44 0.99 -18.56
C LEU A 127 -15.20 0.55 -19.37
N GLU A 128 -14.24 1.44 -19.60
CA GLU A 128 -12.99 1.15 -20.31
C GLU A 128 -11.90 0.66 -19.34
N VAL A 129 -10.79 1.39 -19.25
CA VAL A 129 -9.62 1.02 -18.43
C VAL A 129 -9.95 0.86 -16.94
N PRO A 130 -10.82 1.69 -16.32
CA PRO A 130 -11.14 1.52 -14.91
C PRO A 130 -11.85 0.19 -14.59
N LEU A 131 -12.72 -0.30 -15.49
CA LEU A 131 -13.36 -1.60 -15.33
C LEU A 131 -12.34 -2.74 -15.48
N LEU A 132 -11.41 -2.64 -16.44
CA LEU A 132 -10.32 -3.59 -16.58
C LEU A 132 -9.45 -3.63 -15.31
N ASN A 133 -9.09 -2.47 -14.78
CA ASN A 133 -8.34 -2.34 -13.53
C ASN A 133 -9.08 -3.02 -12.36
N THR A 134 -10.38 -2.86 -12.27
CA THR A 134 -11.22 -3.53 -11.27
C THR A 134 -11.17 -5.05 -11.42
N SER A 135 -11.30 -5.56 -12.63
CA SER A 135 -11.24 -7.00 -12.89
C SER A 135 -9.88 -7.61 -12.56
N VAL A 136 -8.79 -6.89 -12.85
CA VAL A 136 -7.41 -7.29 -12.56
C VAL A 136 -7.16 -7.38 -11.04
N LEU A 137 -7.59 -6.39 -10.26
CA LEU A 137 -7.43 -6.42 -8.81
C LEU A 137 -8.29 -7.52 -8.18
N LEU A 138 -9.56 -7.66 -8.56
CA LEU A 138 -10.41 -8.74 -8.06
C LEU A 138 -9.81 -10.12 -8.36
N ALA A 139 -9.28 -10.34 -9.57
CA ALA A 139 -8.57 -11.58 -9.91
C ALA A 139 -7.32 -11.79 -9.03
N SER A 140 -6.62 -10.72 -8.68
CA SER A 140 -5.47 -10.78 -7.77
C SER A 140 -5.88 -11.12 -6.34
N GLY A 141 -7.06 -10.67 -5.88
CA GLY A 141 -7.66 -11.05 -4.61
C GLY A 141 -7.97 -12.54 -4.53
N VAL A 142 -8.46 -13.13 -5.62
CA VAL A 142 -8.67 -14.59 -5.72
C VAL A 142 -7.35 -15.34 -5.68
N SER A 143 -6.35 -14.89 -6.44
CA SER A 143 -5.05 -15.58 -6.51
C SER A 143 -4.27 -15.52 -5.18
N ILE A 144 -4.34 -14.43 -4.42
CA ILE A 144 -3.70 -14.38 -3.09
C ILE A 144 -4.40 -15.29 -2.08
N THR A 145 -5.72 -15.41 -2.17
CA THR A 145 -6.48 -16.37 -1.35
C THR A 145 -6.08 -17.80 -1.66
N TRP A 146 -5.92 -18.15 -2.93
CA TRP A 146 -5.36 -19.44 -3.34
C TRP A 146 -3.95 -19.65 -2.79
N ALA A 147 -3.07 -18.64 -2.85
CA ALA A 147 -1.73 -18.71 -2.27
C ALA A 147 -1.76 -19.02 -0.76
N HIS A 148 -2.69 -18.39 -0.02
CA HIS A 148 -2.83 -18.59 1.42
C HIS A 148 -3.29 -20.01 1.76
N HIS A 149 -4.31 -20.52 1.10
CA HIS A 149 -4.78 -21.90 1.31
C HIS A 149 -3.69 -22.93 0.95
N SER A 150 -3.00 -22.73 -0.15
CA SER A 150 -1.87 -23.60 -0.55
C SER A 150 -0.73 -23.60 0.49
N LEU A 151 -0.48 -22.46 1.14
CA LEU A 151 0.52 -22.36 2.19
C LEU A 151 0.08 -23.14 3.44
N MET A 152 -1.19 -23.02 3.85
CA MET A 152 -1.74 -23.77 4.99
C MET A 152 -1.72 -25.28 4.76
N GLU A 153 -1.98 -25.73 3.53
CA GLU A 153 -1.92 -27.14 3.09
C GLU A 153 -0.50 -27.65 2.92
N GLY A 154 0.50 -26.77 2.95
CA GLY A 154 1.90 -27.13 2.73
C GLY A 154 2.30 -27.32 1.24
N ASN A 155 1.43 -26.94 0.30
CA ASN A 155 1.69 -27.05 -1.12
C ASN A 155 2.49 -25.85 -1.64
N ARG A 156 3.82 -25.95 -1.51
CA ARG A 156 4.75 -24.88 -1.86
C ARG A 156 4.69 -24.48 -3.34
N LYS A 157 4.49 -25.41 -4.26
CA LYS A 157 4.46 -25.10 -5.71
C LYS A 157 3.27 -24.20 -6.05
N GLN A 158 2.09 -24.58 -5.61
CA GLN A 158 0.87 -23.80 -5.86
C GLN A 158 0.93 -22.44 -5.17
N MET A 159 1.46 -22.38 -3.95
CA MET A 159 1.65 -21.12 -3.24
C MET A 159 2.55 -20.13 -4.02
N ILE A 160 3.70 -20.58 -4.54
CA ILE A 160 4.60 -19.76 -5.35
C ILE A 160 3.93 -19.32 -6.65
N GLN A 161 3.23 -20.20 -7.35
CA GLN A 161 2.51 -19.88 -8.58
C GLN A 161 1.45 -18.81 -8.34
N ALA A 162 0.58 -19.04 -7.36
CA ALA A 162 -0.50 -18.13 -7.04
C ALA A 162 0.01 -16.75 -6.59
N LEU A 163 1.04 -16.72 -5.75
CA LEU A 163 1.65 -15.47 -5.29
C LEU A 163 2.34 -14.70 -6.44
N THR A 164 3.00 -15.41 -7.35
CA THR A 164 3.59 -14.80 -8.56
C THR A 164 2.51 -14.18 -9.44
N ILE A 165 1.39 -14.87 -9.67
CA ILE A 165 0.25 -14.33 -10.42
C ILE A 165 -0.28 -13.05 -9.76
N THR A 166 -0.44 -13.05 -8.44
CA THR A 166 -0.91 -11.86 -7.70
C THR A 166 0.02 -10.65 -7.92
N ILE A 167 1.33 -10.86 -7.83
CA ILE A 167 2.32 -9.79 -8.03
C ILE A 167 2.29 -9.26 -9.46
N VAL A 168 2.19 -10.15 -10.45
CA VAL A 168 2.10 -9.76 -11.87
C VAL A 168 0.84 -8.97 -12.15
N LEU A 169 -0.31 -9.38 -11.60
CA LEU A 169 -1.57 -8.62 -11.71
C LEU A 169 -1.48 -7.25 -11.04
N GLY A 170 -0.84 -7.14 -9.88
CA GLY A 170 -0.60 -5.85 -9.22
C GLY A 170 0.30 -4.92 -10.04
N ALA A 171 1.35 -5.44 -10.65
CA ALA A 171 2.20 -4.69 -11.56
C ALA A 171 1.44 -4.26 -12.82
N TYR A 172 0.61 -5.13 -13.37
CA TYR A 172 -0.22 -4.83 -14.54
C TYR A 172 -1.23 -3.71 -14.24
N PHE A 173 -1.92 -3.77 -13.10
CA PHE A 173 -2.76 -2.68 -12.62
C PHE A 173 -2.00 -1.35 -12.57
N THR A 174 -0.80 -1.35 -12.01
CA THR A 174 0.01 -0.13 -11.88
C THR A 174 0.37 0.47 -13.25
N LEU A 175 0.67 -0.38 -14.24
CA LEU A 175 0.96 0.06 -15.61
C LEU A 175 -0.29 0.62 -16.29
N LEU A 176 -1.44 -0.01 -16.14
CA LEU A 176 -2.71 0.50 -16.68
C LEU A 176 -3.08 1.85 -16.05
N GLN A 177 -2.95 1.99 -14.74
CA GLN A 177 -3.24 3.25 -14.04
C GLN A 177 -2.26 4.37 -14.47
N MET A 178 -1.02 4.02 -14.74
CA MET A 178 -0.04 4.98 -15.27
C MET A 178 -0.42 5.43 -16.69
N SER A 179 -0.82 4.53 -17.60
CA SER A 179 -1.27 4.92 -18.95
C SER A 179 -2.53 5.80 -18.89
N GLU A 180 -3.48 5.46 -18.02
CA GLU A 180 -4.68 6.26 -17.78
C GLU A 180 -4.34 7.71 -17.36
N TYR A 181 -3.35 7.90 -16.50
CA TYR A 181 -2.91 9.23 -16.08
C TYR A 181 -2.27 10.06 -17.21
N PHE A 182 -1.59 9.41 -18.16
CA PHE A 182 -1.03 10.10 -19.32
C PHE A 182 -2.09 10.45 -20.37
N GLU A 183 -3.14 9.64 -20.47
CA GLU A 183 -4.22 9.82 -21.45
C GLU A 183 -5.39 10.68 -20.93
N ALA A 184 -5.44 10.94 -19.62
CA ALA A 184 -6.49 11.73 -19.00
C ALA A 184 -6.60 13.12 -19.60
N PRO A 185 -7.80 13.57 -20.01
CA PRO A 185 -8.01 14.87 -20.65
C PRO A 185 -8.05 16.04 -19.64
N PHE A 186 -7.70 15.80 -18.40
CA PHE A 186 -7.63 16.77 -17.29
C PHE A 186 -6.40 16.51 -16.42
N THR A 187 -6.01 17.50 -15.65
CA THR A 187 -4.82 17.47 -14.79
C THR A 187 -5.18 17.71 -13.31
N ILE A 188 -4.24 17.50 -12.41
CA ILE A 188 -4.42 17.77 -10.96
C ILE A 188 -4.73 19.26 -10.69
N SER A 189 -4.32 20.16 -11.57
CA SER A 189 -4.55 21.61 -11.46
C SER A 189 -5.91 22.07 -12.04
N ASP A 190 -6.68 21.18 -12.67
CA ASP A 190 -7.99 21.49 -13.23
C ASP A 190 -9.09 21.48 -12.14
N GLY A 191 -8.91 22.35 -11.15
CA GLY A 191 -9.89 22.58 -10.09
C GLY A 191 -9.99 21.43 -9.07
N ILE A 192 -11.13 21.40 -8.37
CA ILE A 192 -11.36 20.44 -7.29
C ILE A 192 -11.57 19.01 -7.82
N TYR A 193 -12.10 18.86 -9.05
CA TYR A 193 -12.28 17.53 -9.66
C TYR A 193 -10.93 16.85 -9.88
N GLY A 194 -10.01 17.53 -10.59
CA GLY A 194 -8.67 17.02 -10.85
C GLY A 194 -7.90 16.75 -9.55
N SER A 195 -7.96 17.68 -8.60
CA SER A 195 -7.27 17.54 -7.30
C SER A 195 -7.78 16.32 -6.51
N THR A 196 -9.08 16.15 -6.35
CA THR A 196 -9.64 15.02 -5.59
C THR A 196 -9.45 13.69 -6.31
N PHE A 197 -9.57 13.68 -7.64
CA PHE A 197 -9.33 12.48 -8.47
C PHE A 197 -7.89 12.01 -8.34
N PHE A 198 -6.90 12.83 -8.69
CA PHE A 198 -5.49 12.43 -8.71
C PHE A 198 -4.92 12.18 -7.32
N VAL A 199 -5.37 12.90 -6.28
CA VAL A 199 -4.92 12.65 -4.91
C VAL A 199 -5.44 11.31 -4.40
N ALA A 200 -6.74 11.04 -4.53
CA ALA A 200 -7.33 9.80 -4.03
C ALA A 200 -6.81 8.57 -4.79
N THR A 201 -6.82 8.61 -6.13
CA THR A 201 -6.32 7.49 -6.96
C THR A 201 -4.80 7.36 -6.90
N GLY A 202 -4.05 8.45 -6.74
CA GLY A 202 -2.60 8.46 -6.60
C GLY A 202 -2.13 7.84 -5.30
N PHE A 203 -2.76 8.16 -4.17
CA PHE A 203 -2.48 7.48 -2.90
C PHE A 203 -2.86 6.00 -2.96
N HIS A 204 -3.96 5.65 -3.62
CA HIS A 204 -4.29 4.25 -3.86
C HIS A 204 -3.21 3.55 -4.68
N GLY A 205 -2.76 4.14 -5.79
CA GLY A 205 -1.68 3.60 -6.62
C GLY A 205 -0.37 3.40 -5.83
N LEU A 206 -0.03 4.34 -4.93
CA LEU A 206 1.10 4.20 -4.01
C LEU A 206 0.93 2.97 -3.10
N HIS A 207 -0.27 2.75 -2.55
CA HIS A 207 -0.58 1.57 -1.73
C HIS A 207 -0.50 0.26 -2.53
N VAL A 208 -0.90 0.25 -3.81
CA VAL A 208 -0.71 -0.91 -4.70
C VAL A 208 0.77 -1.22 -4.89
N ILE A 209 1.62 -0.23 -5.10
CA ILE A 209 3.07 -0.40 -5.24
C ILE A 209 3.68 -0.95 -3.93
N ILE A 210 3.31 -0.39 -2.78
CA ILE A 210 3.75 -0.86 -1.45
C ILE A 210 3.28 -2.30 -1.23
N GLY A 211 2.02 -2.61 -1.50
CA GLY A 211 1.47 -3.95 -1.37
C GLY A 211 2.16 -4.97 -2.28
N SER A 212 2.39 -4.60 -3.55
CA SER A 212 3.11 -5.46 -4.50
C SER A 212 4.55 -5.74 -4.06
N THR A 213 5.26 -4.74 -3.53
CA THR A 213 6.61 -4.94 -2.98
C THR A 213 6.59 -5.78 -1.71
N PHE A 214 5.58 -5.64 -0.86
CA PHE A 214 5.39 -6.51 0.31
C PHE A 214 5.16 -7.96 -0.09
N LEU A 215 4.28 -8.21 -1.08
CA LEU A 215 4.06 -9.56 -1.63
C LEU A 215 5.32 -10.13 -2.29
N LEU A 216 6.11 -9.30 -3.00
CA LEU A 216 7.38 -9.70 -3.58
C LEU A 216 8.38 -10.15 -2.49
N THR A 217 8.47 -9.41 -1.38
CA THR A 217 9.31 -9.84 -0.25
C THR A 217 8.84 -11.15 0.36
N CYS A 218 7.51 -11.37 0.44
CA CYS A 218 6.94 -12.64 0.88
C CYS A 218 7.26 -13.79 -0.11
N LEU A 219 7.25 -13.52 -1.42
CA LEU A 219 7.66 -14.51 -2.42
C LEU A 219 9.13 -14.90 -2.24
N LEU A 220 10.03 -13.93 -2.08
CA LEU A 220 11.45 -14.21 -1.80
C LEU A 220 11.62 -15.01 -0.51
N ARG A 221 10.93 -14.63 0.57
CA ARG A 221 10.95 -15.38 1.83
C ARG A 221 10.44 -16.82 1.66
N GLN A 222 9.42 -17.04 0.84
CA GLN A 222 8.92 -18.38 0.52
C GLN A 222 9.94 -19.21 -0.26
N LEU A 223 10.67 -18.58 -1.19
CA LEU A 223 11.76 -19.24 -1.93
C LEU A 223 12.90 -19.68 -0.99
N TYR A 224 13.18 -18.91 0.06
CA TYR A 224 14.17 -19.23 1.11
C TYR A 224 13.61 -20.10 2.26
N PHE A 225 12.41 -20.68 2.13
CA PHE A 225 11.79 -21.55 3.13
C PHE A 225 11.56 -20.89 4.51
N HIS A 226 11.31 -19.59 4.54
CA HIS A 226 11.04 -18.87 5.80
C HIS A 226 9.64 -19.11 6.36
N PHE A 227 8.68 -19.56 5.56
CA PHE A 227 7.31 -19.79 5.97
C PHE A 227 7.02 -21.28 6.12
N THR A 228 6.23 -21.60 7.16
CA THR A 228 5.65 -22.91 7.39
C THR A 228 4.13 -22.81 7.42
N SER A 229 3.44 -23.95 7.34
CA SER A 229 1.97 -24.00 7.40
C SER A 229 1.37 -23.40 8.70
N LYS A 230 2.16 -23.32 9.78
CA LYS A 230 1.71 -22.81 11.10
C LYS A 230 2.36 -21.47 11.49
N HIS A 231 3.42 -21.06 10.83
CA HIS A 231 4.19 -19.85 11.17
C HIS A 231 4.48 -19.05 9.90
N HIS A 232 3.54 -18.18 9.53
CA HIS A 232 3.59 -17.38 8.30
C HIS A 232 2.93 -16.00 8.45
N PHE A 233 3.00 -15.39 9.64
CA PHE A 233 2.35 -14.11 9.93
C PHE A 233 2.71 -13.01 8.92
N GLY A 234 3.95 -12.94 8.47
CA GLY A 234 4.36 -11.93 7.48
C GLY A 234 3.58 -12.01 6.17
N PHE A 235 3.23 -13.23 5.74
CA PHE A 235 2.37 -13.44 4.57
C PHE A 235 0.89 -13.11 4.89
N GLU A 236 0.37 -13.49 6.06
CA GLU A 236 -0.98 -13.10 6.48
C GLU A 236 -1.16 -11.57 6.47
N ALA A 237 -0.18 -10.84 7.02
CA ALA A 237 -0.20 -9.39 7.05
C ALA A 237 -0.20 -8.78 5.62
N ALA A 238 0.61 -9.33 4.71
CA ALA A 238 0.65 -8.90 3.32
C ALA A 238 -0.67 -9.18 2.60
N ALA A 239 -1.30 -10.33 2.84
CA ALA A 239 -2.59 -10.69 2.26
C ALA A 239 -3.72 -9.77 2.76
N TRP A 240 -3.77 -9.47 4.06
CA TRP A 240 -4.75 -8.53 4.60
C TRP A 240 -4.58 -7.12 4.04
N TYR A 241 -3.34 -6.66 3.92
CA TYR A 241 -3.05 -5.36 3.29
C TYR A 241 -3.48 -5.33 1.83
N TRP A 242 -3.24 -6.40 1.06
CA TRP A 242 -3.65 -6.49 -0.32
C TRP A 242 -5.17 -6.46 -0.49
N HIS A 243 -5.91 -7.22 0.33
CA HIS A 243 -7.38 -7.16 0.33
C HIS A 243 -7.92 -5.78 0.73
N PHE A 244 -7.26 -5.09 1.68
CA PHE A 244 -7.60 -3.72 1.99
C PHE A 244 -7.46 -2.80 0.76
N VAL A 245 -6.36 -2.91 0.02
CA VAL A 245 -6.12 -2.14 -1.21
C VAL A 245 -7.19 -2.44 -2.25
N ASP A 246 -7.55 -3.71 -2.47
CA ASP A 246 -8.65 -4.11 -3.36
C ASP A 246 -9.98 -3.45 -2.99
N VAL A 247 -10.34 -3.47 -1.71
CA VAL A 247 -11.59 -2.88 -1.22
C VAL A 247 -11.61 -1.37 -1.42
N VAL A 248 -10.51 -0.68 -1.13
CA VAL A 248 -10.40 0.77 -1.38
C VAL A 248 -10.58 1.08 -2.86
N TRP A 249 -10.02 0.26 -3.76
CA TRP A 249 -10.23 0.44 -5.20
C TRP A 249 -11.70 0.33 -5.60
N LEU A 250 -12.44 -0.64 -5.07
CA LEU A 250 -13.87 -0.76 -5.36
C LEU A 250 -14.66 0.50 -4.95
N PHE A 251 -14.33 1.09 -3.80
CA PHE A 251 -14.93 2.36 -3.39
C PHE A 251 -14.52 3.52 -4.31
N LEU A 252 -13.27 3.59 -4.75
CA LEU A 252 -12.82 4.60 -5.72
C LEU A 252 -13.53 4.44 -7.05
N TYR A 253 -13.62 3.23 -7.55
CA TYR A 253 -14.31 2.93 -8.80
C TYR A 253 -15.77 3.38 -8.78
N VAL A 254 -16.52 2.96 -7.76
CA VAL A 254 -17.95 3.31 -7.65
C VAL A 254 -18.15 4.80 -7.39
N SER A 255 -17.33 5.43 -6.55
CA SER A 255 -17.53 6.81 -6.11
C SER A 255 -17.00 7.82 -7.12
N ILE A 256 -15.77 7.65 -7.58
CA ILE A 256 -15.07 8.67 -8.39
C ILE A 256 -15.27 8.41 -9.88
N TYR A 257 -15.12 7.14 -10.33
CA TYR A 257 -15.22 6.84 -11.75
C TYR A 257 -16.67 6.66 -12.21
N TRP A 258 -17.49 5.93 -11.47
CA TRP A 258 -18.86 5.65 -11.94
C TRP A 258 -19.83 6.75 -11.54
N TRP A 259 -19.93 7.06 -10.25
CA TRP A 259 -20.88 8.06 -9.79
C TRP A 259 -20.41 9.50 -10.05
N GLY A 260 -19.09 9.72 -10.07
CA GLY A 260 -18.47 11.03 -10.26
C GLY A 260 -18.23 11.45 -11.71
N SER A 261 -18.60 10.58 -12.67
CA SER A 261 -18.46 10.86 -14.12
C SER A 261 -19.70 11.49 -14.71
#